data_275acee74a371522565014942ff1c159
#
_entry.id   275acee74a371522565014942ff1c159
#
_cell.length_a   1.000
_cell.length_b   1.000
_cell.length_c   1.000
_cell.angle_alpha   90.00
_cell.angle_beta   90.00
_cell.angle_gamma   90.00
#
_symmetry.space_group_name_H-M   'P 1'
#
loop_
_entity.id
_entity.type
_entity.pdbx_description
1 polymer ?
#
loop_
_entity_poly.entity_id
_entity_poly.type
_entity_poly.pdbx_seq_one_letter_code
_entity_poly.pdbx_strand_id
1 'polypeptide(L)'
;DWPDHGLLAYNTLTNTAPRETMRSVVPFDLVGANAWKVQDNLVSNFAKRDGNMVSFGIFMKGASEGGRIERNLVICSPHDISRPGVRVGISFGGGGTDPGVCRDKRCDAYEHRLGLAANNIVAHCNDIGLDVNHSSQITLAHNTLINTSGIGARNAPAQAKMYGNLYEGVAKFRDGAQASATMNETMNALDTFMDADALLLQWLRPPERIPRLDFVPHDFDKRARGQGTLPGALDGPK
;
A
#
# COMPACT_ATOMS: atom_id res chain seq x y z
N ASP A 1 -27.15 5.83 -4.76
CA ASP A 1 -26.39 4.71 -5.30
C ASP A 1 -24.91 4.91 -5.03
N TRP A 2 -24.19 3.84 -4.73
CA TRP A 2 -22.76 3.85 -4.51
C TRP A 2 -22.01 3.51 -5.81
N PRO A 3 -20.84 4.14 -6.07
CA PRO A 3 -20.06 3.85 -7.28
C PRO A 3 -19.28 2.54 -7.10
N ASP A 4 -19.87 1.42 -7.44
CA ASP A 4 -19.26 0.10 -7.32
C ASP A 4 -18.62 -0.39 -8.62
N HIS A 5 -17.68 -1.34 -8.52
CA HIS A 5 -17.03 -2.02 -9.65
C HIS A 5 -16.20 -1.13 -10.58
N GLY A 6 -15.61 -0.05 -10.06
CA GLY A 6 -14.78 0.85 -10.85
C GLY A 6 -13.35 0.36 -11.08
N LEU A 7 -12.70 0.96 -12.05
CA LEU A 7 -11.30 0.75 -12.41
C LEU A 7 -10.56 2.07 -12.56
N LEU A 8 -9.45 2.22 -11.82
CA LEU A 8 -8.47 3.29 -12.00
C LEU A 8 -7.15 2.65 -12.43
N ALA A 9 -6.77 2.81 -13.68
CA ALA A 9 -5.58 2.17 -14.21
C ALA A 9 -4.80 3.08 -15.16
N TYR A 10 -3.48 2.91 -15.21
CA TYR A 10 -2.55 3.59 -16.12
C TYR A 10 -2.55 5.12 -15.99
N ASN A 11 -2.80 5.62 -14.76
CA ASN A 11 -2.75 7.05 -14.49
C ASN A 11 -1.40 7.43 -13.88
N THR A 12 -0.98 8.67 -14.12
CA THR A 12 0.13 9.31 -13.40
C THR A 12 -0.43 10.49 -12.62
N LEU A 13 -0.35 10.41 -11.29
CA LEU A 13 -0.74 11.48 -10.37
C LEU A 13 0.48 11.93 -9.58
N THR A 14 0.94 13.14 -9.85
CA THR A 14 2.07 13.73 -9.14
C THR A 14 1.82 15.19 -8.84
N ASN A 15 2.31 15.67 -7.71
CA ASN A 15 2.35 17.09 -7.43
C ASN A 15 3.76 17.63 -7.69
N THR A 16 3.86 18.84 -8.17
CA THR A 16 5.15 19.54 -8.38
C THR A 16 5.73 20.08 -7.08
N ALA A 17 4.88 20.29 -6.05
CA ALA A 17 5.24 20.76 -4.74
C ALA A 17 4.28 20.19 -3.67
N PRO A 18 4.64 20.23 -2.38
CA PRO A 18 3.71 19.91 -1.30
C PRO A 18 2.45 20.77 -1.38
N ARG A 19 1.30 20.16 -1.12
CA ARG A 19 0.00 20.84 -1.18
C ARG A 19 -0.21 21.67 0.08
N GLU A 20 -0.34 22.99 -0.09
CA GLU A 20 -0.72 23.94 0.98
C GLU A 20 -2.25 23.93 1.15
N THR A 21 -2.74 23.08 2.05
CA THR A 21 -4.18 22.89 2.24
C THR A 21 -4.50 22.31 3.62
N MET A 22 -5.61 22.74 4.20
CA MET A 22 -6.20 22.13 5.39
C MET A 22 -6.98 20.83 5.08
N ARG A 23 -7.34 20.60 3.81
CA ARG A 23 -8.09 19.42 3.37
C ARG A 23 -7.19 18.20 3.25
N SER A 24 -7.77 17.02 3.14
CA SER A 24 -7.04 15.78 2.88
C SER A 24 -6.27 15.85 1.57
N VAL A 25 -5.06 15.28 1.56
CA VAL A 25 -4.24 15.08 0.35
C VAL A 25 -4.13 13.57 0.14
N VAL A 26 -4.93 13.07 -0.79
CA VAL A 26 -5.00 11.66 -1.16
C VAL A 26 -5.26 11.58 -2.66
N PRO A 27 -4.27 11.28 -3.51
CA PRO A 27 -4.44 11.16 -4.95
C PRO A 27 -5.55 10.19 -5.37
N PHE A 28 -5.63 9.02 -4.76
CA PHE A 28 -6.73 8.08 -4.94
C PHE A 28 -7.44 7.85 -3.59
N ASP A 29 -8.56 8.54 -3.37
CA ASP A 29 -9.41 8.43 -2.17
C ASP A 29 -10.74 7.76 -2.53
N LEU A 30 -10.86 6.47 -2.25
CA LEU A 30 -12.06 5.69 -2.54
C LEU A 30 -12.86 5.47 -1.25
N VAL A 31 -14.01 6.14 -1.17
CA VAL A 31 -14.86 6.13 0.01
C VAL A 31 -16.19 5.43 -0.29
N GLY A 32 -16.54 4.40 0.48
CA GLY A 32 -17.78 3.64 0.33
C GLY A 32 -17.92 2.87 -0.99
N ALA A 33 -16.83 2.70 -1.74
CA ALA A 33 -16.81 2.13 -3.09
C ALA A 33 -16.41 0.64 -3.05
N ASN A 34 -17.33 -0.27 -3.39
CA ASN A 34 -17.07 -1.71 -3.39
C ASN A 34 -16.46 -2.20 -4.69
N ALA A 35 -15.63 -3.25 -4.58
CA ALA A 35 -15.05 -3.99 -5.70
C ALA A 35 -14.29 -3.12 -6.72
N TRP A 36 -13.69 -2.01 -6.27
CA TRP A 36 -12.84 -1.18 -7.11
C TRP A 36 -11.46 -1.78 -7.27
N LYS A 37 -10.89 -1.54 -8.46
CA LYS A 37 -9.51 -1.88 -8.77
C LYS A 37 -8.70 -0.61 -9.03
N VAL A 38 -7.59 -0.46 -8.32
CA VAL A 38 -6.58 0.57 -8.54
C VAL A 38 -5.31 -0.15 -8.95
N GLN A 39 -4.93 -0.07 -10.22
CA GLN A 39 -3.82 -0.88 -10.73
C GLN A 39 -2.99 -0.16 -11.79
N ASP A 40 -1.71 -0.53 -11.87
CA ASP A 40 -0.80 -0.06 -12.92
C ASP A 40 -0.68 1.48 -12.97
N ASN A 41 -0.76 2.16 -11.80
CA ASN A 41 -0.65 3.61 -11.72
C ASN A 41 0.70 4.04 -11.13
N LEU A 42 1.12 5.25 -11.47
CA LEU A 42 2.16 5.99 -10.79
C LEU A 42 1.53 7.08 -9.91
N VAL A 43 1.79 7.03 -8.62
CA VAL A 43 1.36 8.04 -7.64
C VAL A 43 2.59 8.60 -6.94
N SER A 44 2.85 9.90 -7.05
CA SER A 44 4.06 10.44 -6.45
C SER A 44 3.91 11.86 -5.89
N ASN A 45 4.82 12.21 -4.98
CA ASN A 45 5.01 13.55 -4.42
C ASN A 45 3.72 14.18 -3.87
N PHE A 46 3.00 13.45 -3.02
CA PHE A 46 1.70 13.86 -2.47
C PHE A 46 1.77 14.44 -1.05
N ALA A 47 2.89 15.04 -0.67
CA ALA A 47 3.05 15.64 0.64
C ALA A 47 2.05 16.79 0.88
N LYS A 48 1.55 16.88 2.10
CA LYS A 48 0.72 17.96 2.61
C LYS A 48 1.55 18.85 3.54
N ARG A 49 1.42 20.18 3.42
CA ARG A 49 2.18 21.14 4.23
C ARG A 49 1.40 21.67 5.43
N ASP A 50 0.08 21.86 5.30
CA ASP A 50 -0.73 22.53 6.33
C ASP A 50 -1.60 21.55 7.14
N GLY A 51 -2.20 22.05 8.20
CA GLY A 51 -3.10 21.32 9.07
C GLY A 51 -2.39 20.16 9.79
N ASN A 52 -2.95 18.96 9.75
CA ASN A 52 -2.35 17.78 10.37
C ASN A 52 -1.14 17.22 9.62
N MET A 53 -0.82 17.76 8.44
CA MET A 53 0.29 17.33 7.58
C MET A 53 0.31 15.82 7.27
N VAL A 54 -0.84 15.15 7.30
CA VAL A 54 -0.97 13.71 6.97
C VAL A 54 -1.48 13.57 5.54
N SER A 55 -0.85 12.70 4.77
CA SER A 55 -1.22 12.37 3.40
C SER A 55 -1.10 10.87 3.13
N PHE A 56 -1.88 10.39 2.18
CA PHE A 56 -1.90 8.99 1.74
C PHE A 56 -1.78 8.95 0.22
N GLY A 57 -1.12 7.94 -0.32
CA GLY A 57 -1.03 7.74 -1.77
C GLY A 57 -2.30 7.15 -2.36
N ILE A 58 -2.69 5.98 -1.86
CA ILE A 58 -3.91 5.26 -2.27
C ILE A 58 -4.67 4.87 -1.01
N PHE A 59 -5.95 5.17 -0.96
CA PHE A 59 -6.75 4.97 0.24
C PHE A 59 -8.14 4.41 -0.09
N MET A 60 -8.48 3.25 0.47
CA MET A 60 -9.80 2.65 0.40
C MET A 60 -10.43 2.58 1.79
N LYS A 61 -11.61 3.20 1.98
CA LYS A 61 -12.26 3.37 3.28
C LYS A 61 -13.78 3.53 3.15
N GLY A 62 -14.44 3.90 4.26
CA GLY A 62 -15.86 4.27 4.25
C GLY A 62 -16.79 3.08 4.24
N ALA A 63 -16.49 2.02 4.99
CA ALA A 63 -17.21 0.76 5.05
C ALA A 63 -17.34 0.06 3.68
N SER A 64 -16.32 0.22 2.84
CA SER A 64 -16.23 -0.43 1.53
C SER A 64 -15.66 -1.86 1.61
N GLU A 65 -15.78 -2.62 0.55
CA GLU A 65 -15.29 -4.00 0.51
C GLU A 65 -14.82 -4.46 -0.87
N GLY A 66 -13.97 -5.51 -0.88
CA GLY A 66 -13.53 -6.19 -2.09
C GLY A 66 -12.58 -5.37 -2.97
N GLY A 67 -12.00 -4.29 -2.43
CA GLY A 67 -11.06 -3.45 -3.16
C GLY A 67 -9.75 -4.15 -3.49
N ARG A 68 -9.17 -3.87 -4.66
CA ARG A 68 -7.89 -4.40 -5.11
C ARG A 68 -6.95 -3.27 -5.49
N ILE A 69 -5.75 -3.26 -4.91
CA ILE A 69 -4.68 -2.30 -5.18
C ILE A 69 -3.49 -3.11 -5.69
N GLU A 70 -3.22 -3.07 -6.99
CA GLU A 70 -2.27 -3.99 -7.61
C GLU A 70 -1.31 -3.30 -8.57
N ARG A 71 -0.02 -3.64 -8.51
CA ARG A 71 1.01 -3.16 -9.45
C ARG A 71 1.06 -1.63 -9.59
N ASN A 72 0.85 -0.92 -8.48
CA ASN A 72 1.06 0.53 -8.49
C ASN A 72 2.47 0.85 -8.01
N LEU A 73 3.07 1.88 -8.59
CA LEU A 73 4.27 2.52 -8.09
C LEU A 73 3.86 3.75 -7.28
N VAL A 74 4.08 3.70 -5.96
CA VAL A 74 3.73 4.77 -5.03
C VAL A 74 5.01 5.35 -4.42
N ILE A 75 5.32 6.60 -4.72
CA ILE A 75 6.52 7.30 -4.25
C ILE A 75 6.09 8.50 -3.41
N CYS A 76 6.15 8.38 -2.09
CA CYS A 76 5.63 9.43 -1.20
C CYS A 76 6.37 10.77 -1.35
N SER A 77 7.70 10.74 -1.34
CA SER A 77 8.55 11.93 -1.45
C SER A 77 9.81 11.61 -2.26
N PRO A 78 9.80 11.80 -3.58
CA PRO A 78 10.90 11.36 -4.44
C PRO A 78 12.21 12.12 -4.23
N HIS A 79 12.18 13.29 -3.57
CA HIS A 79 13.36 14.15 -3.43
C HIS A 79 13.80 14.37 -1.98
N ASP A 80 12.87 14.33 -1.03
CA ASP A 80 13.18 14.66 0.37
C ASP A 80 12.18 13.98 1.32
N ILE A 81 12.59 12.84 1.84
CA ILE A 81 11.82 12.09 2.83
C ILE A 81 11.79 12.77 4.20
N SER A 82 12.77 13.64 4.50
CA SER A 82 12.91 14.30 5.80
C SER A 82 11.91 15.43 6.04
N ARG A 83 11.19 15.86 4.99
CA ARG A 83 10.18 16.93 5.11
C ARG A 83 9.18 16.63 6.21
N PRO A 84 8.76 17.65 6.98
CA PRO A 84 7.73 17.49 8.01
C PRO A 84 6.43 16.86 7.47
N GLY A 85 5.67 16.26 8.36
CA GLY A 85 4.39 15.60 8.05
C GLY A 85 4.51 14.08 7.94
N VAL A 86 3.38 13.43 7.76
CA VAL A 86 3.24 11.98 7.70
C VAL A 86 2.78 11.59 6.31
N ARG A 87 3.49 10.68 5.67
CA ARG A 87 3.17 10.17 4.33
C ARG A 87 3.07 8.66 4.38
N VAL A 88 1.84 8.17 4.22
CA VAL A 88 1.51 6.75 4.16
C VAL A 88 1.36 6.35 2.68
N GLY A 89 1.95 5.24 2.29
CA GLY A 89 1.89 4.77 0.90
C GLY A 89 0.49 4.34 0.49
N ILE A 90 0.08 3.17 0.94
CA ILE A 90 -1.23 2.56 0.65
C ILE A 90 -1.92 2.25 1.98
N SER A 91 -3.22 2.57 2.09
CA SER A 91 -4.00 2.25 3.27
C SER A 91 -5.36 1.63 2.94
N PHE A 92 -5.68 0.57 3.65
CA PHE A 92 -7.04 0.08 3.81
C PHE A 92 -7.57 0.59 5.15
N GLY A 93 -8.55 1.50 5.07
CA GLY A 93 -9.13 2.16 6.21
C GLY A 93 -8.24 3.21 6.86
N GLY A 94 -8.89 4.04 7.65
CA GLY A 94 -8.28 5.09 8.44
C GLY A 94 -9.26 5.54 9.50
N GLY A 95 -8.78 5.91 10.66
CA GLY A 95 -9.66 6.44 11.70
C GLY A 95 -10.28 7.78 11.28
N GLY A 96 -11.55 7.98 11.58
CA GLY A 96 -12.22 9.28 11.45
C GLY A 96 -12.84 9.58 10.09
N THR A 97 -13.23 8.57 9.32
CA THR A 97 -14.13 8.78 8.18
C THR A 97 -15.47 9.33 8.67
N ASP A 98 -15.94 10.42 8.05
CA ASP A 98 -17.23 11.01 8.39
C ASP A 98 -18.36 9.97 8.19
N PRO A 99 -19.19 9.68 9.22
CA PRO A 99 -20.30 8.76 9.11
C PRO A 99 -21.27 9.09 7.97
N GLY A 100 -21.36 10.37 7.56
CA GLY A 100 -22.20 10.81 6.46
C GLY A 100 -21.76 10.30 5.09
N VAL A 101 -20.46 9.93 4.92
CA VAL A 101 -19.91 9.39 3.68
C VAL A 101 -19.59 7.90 3.79
N CYS A 102 -19.87 7.27 4.92
CA CYS A 102 -19.72 5.83 5.10
C CYS A 102 -20.88 5.07 4.46
N ARG A 103 -20.57 4.03 3.73
CA ARG A 103 -21.58 3.10 3.19
C ARG A 103 -22.43 2.53 4.34
N ASP A 104 -23.75 2.69 4.22
CA ASP A 104 -24.72 2.20 5.18
C ASP A 104 -24.42 2.61 6.64
N LYS A 105 -23.68 3.70 6.85
CA LYS A 105 -23.24 4.20 8.16
C LYS A 105 -22.47 3.18 9.00
N ARG A 106 -21.71 2.26 8.37
CA ARG A 106 -21.04 1.13 9.05
C ARG A 106 -19.54 1.32 9.30
N CYS A 107 -18.99 2.54 9.22
CA CYS A 107 -17.58 2.76 9.49
C CYS A 107 -17.13 2.44 10.92
N ASP A 108 -18.06 2.40 11.86
CA ASP A 108 -17.83 1.94 13.23
C ASP A 108 -17.58 0.42 13.33
N ALA A 109 -18.10 -0.35 12.39
CA ALA A 109 -17.85 -1.78 12.32
C ALA A 109 -16.53 -2.12 11.60
N TYR A 110 -16.23 -1.42 10.51
CA TYR A 110 -14.96 -1.52 9.75
C TYR A 110 -14.89 -0.40 8.71
N GLU A 111 -13.70 -0.01 8.33
CA GLU A 111 -13.47 0.97 7.27
C GLU A 111 -13.34 0.34 5.88
N HIS A 112 -12.70 -0.84 5.80
CA HIS A 112 -12.63 -1.66 4.59
C HIS A 112 -12.58 -3.14 4.97
N ARG A 113 -13.09 -4.02 4.10
CA ARG A 113 -12.93 -5.47 4.29
C ARG A 113 -12.71 -6.21 2.97
N LEU A 114 -12.16 -7.44 3.05
CA LEU A 114 -11.89 -8.30 1.91
C LEU A 114 -10.98 -7.62 0.86
N GLY A 115 -10.08 -6.75 1.31
CA GLY A 115 -9.16 -6.02 0.44
C GLY A 115 -7.91 -6.83 0.05
N LEU A 116 -7.35 -6.54 -1.11
CA LEU A 116 -6.07 -7.08 -1.57
C LEU A 116 -5.13 -5.94 -2.01
N ALA A 117 -3.94 -5.87 -1.42
CA ALA A 117 -2.81 -5.15 -2.00
C ALA A 117 -1.76 -6.13 -2.47
N ALA A 118 -1.47 -6.17 -3.77
CA ALA A 118 -0.53 -7.13 -4.33
C ALA A 118 0.40 -6.51 -5.38
N ASN A 119 1.65 -6.94 -5.37
CA ASN A 119 2.67 -6.51 -6.34
C ASN A 119 2.86 -4.99 -6.44
N ASN A 120 2.58 -4.23 -5.38
CA ASN A 120 2.86 -2.80 -5.39
C ASN A 120 4.32 -2.54 -5.00
N ILE A 121 4.91 -1.52 -5.58
CA ILE A 121 6.18 -0.94 -5.14
C ILE A 121 5.84 0.38 -4.43
N VAL A 122 6.18 0.46 -3.15
CA VAL A 122 5.93 1.66 -2.32
C VAL A 122 7.28 2.16 -1.82
N ALA A 123 7.60 3.42 -2.08
CA ALA A 123 8.92 3.95 -1.78
C ALA A 123 8.89 5.35 -1.15
N HIS A 124 9.94 5.63 -0.37
CA HIS A 124 10.25 6.94 0.17
C HIS A 124 9.10 7.57 0.97
N CYS A 125 8.44 6.74 1.80
CA CYS A 125 7.41 7.17 2.73
C CYS A 125 8.04 7.29 4.13
N ASN A 126 8.00 8.47 4.74
CA ASN A 126 8.54 8.67 6.08
C ASN A 126 7.69 8.05 7.19
N ASP A 127 6.62 7.36 6.83
CA ASP A 127 5.81 6.54 7.71
C ASP A 127 5.53 5.18 7.03
N ILE A 128 4.45 4.55 7.35
CA ILE A 128 4.09 3.19 6.93
C ILE A 128 3.90 3.10 5.41
N GLY A 129 4.53 2.12 4.78
CA GLY A 129 4.34 1.82 3.36
C GLY A 129 2.96 1.22 3.09
N LEU A 130 2.55 0.21 3.87
CA LEU A 130 1.23 -0.42 3.80
C LEU A 130 0.55 -0.37 5.18
N ASP A 131 -0.62 0.25 5.27
CA ASP A 131 -1.41 0.40 6.50
C ASP A 131 -2.75 -0.34 6.41
N VAL A 132 -3.09 -1.07 7.46
CA VAL A 132 -4.41 -1.71 7.65
C VAL A 132 -5.00 -1.15 8.93
N ASN A 133 -5.95 -0.22 8.81
CA ASN A 133 -6.47 0.52 9.94
C ASN A 133 -7.99 0.36 10.05
N HIS A 134 -8.43 -0.26 11.15
CA HIS A 134 -9.85 -0.53 11.37
C HIS A 134 -10.50 -1.29 10.20
N SER A 135 -9.75 -2.20 9.55
CA SER A 135 -10.13 -2.91 8.34
C SER A 135 -9.86 -4.40 8.47
N SER A 136 -10.81 -5.24 8.06
CA SER A 136 -10.77 -6.68 8.31
C SER A 136 -10.55 -7.50 7.04
N GLN A 137 -9.96 -8.70 7.21
CA GLN A 137 -9.73 -9.65 6.12
C GLN A 137 -8.93 -9.05 4.95
N ILE A 138 -7.90 -8.26 5.27
CA ILE A 138 -7.01 -7.65 4.26
C ILE A 138 -5.87 -8.60 3.95
N THR A 139 -5.59 -8.80 2.67
CA THR A 139 -4.44 -9.55 2.18
C THR A 139 -3.39 -8.62 1.59
N LEU A 140 -2.16 -8.73 2.08
CA LEU A 140 -0.98 -8.01 1.58
C LEU A 140 -0.02 -9.04 0.99
N ALA A 141 0.14 -9.08 -0.33
CA ALA A 141 0.89 -10.14 -0.99
C ALA A 141 1.91 -9.61 -2.01
N HIS A 142 3.14 -10.08 -1.92
CA HIS A 142 4.19 -9.76 -2.90
C HIS A 142 4.39 -8.25 -3.13
N ASN A 143 4.26 -7.41 -2.09
CA ASN A 143 4.60 -5.99 -2.22
C ASN A 143 6.08 -5.76 -1.89
N THR A 144 6.70 -4.75 -2.50
CA THR A 144 8.05 -4.28 -2.20
C THR A 144 7.98 -2.90 -1.56
N LEU A 145 8.56 -2.73 -0.37
CA LEU A 145 8.60 -1.45 0.34
C LEU A 145 10.05 -1.00 0.52
N ILE A 146 10.38 0.18 0.03
CA ILE A 146 11.74 0.73 0.03
C ILE A 146 11.72 2.06 0.77
N ASN A 147 12.64 2.23 1.73
CA ASN A 147 12.77 3.45 2.52
C ASN A 147 11.40 3.89 3.10
N THR A 148 10.80 2.97 3.87
CA THR A 148 9.53 3.15 4.59
C THR A 148 9.67 2.66 6.02
N SER A 149 8.69 2.97 6.89
CA SER A 149 8.63 2.36 8.23
C SER A 149 8.11 0.91 8.22
N GLY A 150 7.74 0.38 7.05
CA GLY A 150 7.29 -1.01 6.87
C GLY A 150 5.77 -1.16 6.77
N ILE A 151 5.22 -2.19 7.44
CA ILE A 151 3.81 -2.57 7.37
C ILE A 151 3.14 -2.37 8.73
N GLY A 152 1.98 -1.71 8.76
CA GLY A 152 1.19 -1.50 9.96
C GLY A 152 -0.18 -2.15 9.91
N ALA A 153 -0.64 -2.70 11.06
CA ALA A 153 -2.05 -2.96 11.28
C ALA A 153 -2.44 -2.41 12.66
N ARG A 154 -3.57 -1.71 12.74
CA ARG A 154 -3.98 -1.02 13.95
C ARG A 154 -5.48 -0.82 14.05
N ASN A 155 -5.94 -0.66 15.30
CA ASN A 155 -7.34 -0.46 15.66
C ASN A 155 -8.23 -1.65 15.25
N ALA A 156 -8.73 -2.39 16.25
CA ALA A 156 -9.70 -3.45 16.01
C ALA A 156 -10.88 -2.93 15.16
N PRO A 157 -11.42 -3.69 14.21
CA PRO A 157 -11.15 -5.11 13.93
C PRO A 157 -10.05 -5.35 12.87
N ALA A 158 -8.99 -4.57 12.83
CA ALA A 158 -7.96 -4.72 11.79
C ALA A 158 -7.41 -6.16 11.76
N GLN A 159 -7.42 -6.76 10.57
CA GLN A 159 -6.90 -8.10 10.31
C GLN A 159 -6.12 -8.11 9.01
N ALA A 160 -4.83 -8.46 9.07
CA ALA A 160 -3.94 -8.55 7.91
C ALA A 160 -3.39 -9.97 7.73
N LYS A 161 -3.52 -10.52 6.52
CA LYS A 161 -2.79 -11.70 6.06
C LYS A 161 -1.64 -11.23 5.17
N MET A 162 -0.42 -11.47 5.60
CA MET A 162 0.78 -11.02 4.91
C MET A 162 1.51 -12.22 4.31
N TYR A 163 1.78 -12.20 3.00
CA TYR A 163 2.49 -13.27 2.31
C TYR A 163 3.48 -12.75 1.29
N GLY A 164 4.72 -13.19 1.39
CA GLY A 164 5.74 -12.93 0.37
C GLY A 164 6.06 -11.46 0.14
N ASN A 165 5.80 -10.56 1.10
CA ASN A 165 6.21 -9.16 0.99
C ASN A 165 7.70 -9.03 1.28
N LEU A 166 8.36 -8.12 0.58
CA LEU A 166 9.76 -7.75 0.77
C LEU A 166 9.81 -6.29 1.20
N TYR A 167 10.36 -5.98 2.40
CA TYR A 167 10.24 -4.63 2.92
C TYR A 167 11.37 -4.20 3.84
N GLU A 168 11.70 -2.91 3.78
CA GLU A 168 12.43 -2.21 4.83
C GLU A 168 11.45 -1.74 5.93
N GLY A 169 11.99 -1.57 7.13
CA GLY A 169 11.21 -1.21 8.30
C GLY A 169 10.73 -2.44 9.07
N VAL A 170 9.61 -2.30 9.77
CA VAL A 170 9.07 -3.33 10.65
C VAL A 170 7.60 -3.63 10.35
N ALA A 171 7.17 -4.85 10.66
CA ALA A 171 5.74 -5.17 10.73
C ALA A 171 5.25 -4.88 12.16
N LYS A 172 4.36 -3.90 12.33
CA LYS A 172 3.88 -3.43 13.64
C LYS A 172 2.37 -3.58 13.75
N PHE A 173 1.95 -4.31 14.79
CA PHE A 173 0.54 -4.58 15.07
C PHE A 173 0.19 -4.04 16.45
N ARG A 174 -0.91 -3.27 16.56
CA ARG A 174 -1.30 -2.60 17.79
C ARG A 174 -2.80 -2.35 17.90
N ASP A 175 -3.24 -1.94 19.07
CA ASP A 175 -4.61 -1.50 19.34
C ASP A 175 -5.67 -2.56 18.95
N GLY A 176 -5.38 -3.84 19.29
CA GLY A 176 -6.28 -4.96 19.02
C GLY A 176 -6.24 -5.52 17.59
N ALA A 177 -5.34 -5.02 16.75
CA ALA A 177 -5.14 -5.57 15.40
C ALA A 177 -4.55 -6.98 15.44
N GLN A 178 -4.97 -7.82 14.51
CA GLN A 178 -4.47 -9.18 14.31
C GLN A 178 -3.74 -9.31 12.97
N ALA A 179 -2.66 -10.07 12.94
CA ALA A 179 -1.99 -10.38 11.69
C ALA A 179 -1.44 -11.81 11.66
N SER A 180 -1.41 -12.39 10.48
CA SER A 180 -0.63 -13.59 10.18
C SER A 180 0.40 -13.24 9.09
N ALA A 181 1.64 -13.72 9.26
CA ALA A 181 2.74 -13.44 8.37
C ALA A 181 3.38 -14.76 7.93
N THR A 182 3.48 -14.97 6.62
CA THR A 182 4.08 -16.17 6.02
C THR A 182 4.99 -15.76 4.87
N MET A 183 6.22 -16.26 4.85
CA MET A 183 7.18 -16.04 3.75
C MET A 183 7.46 -14.55 3.45
N ASN A 184 7.26 -13.66 4.41
CA ASN A 184 7.66 -12.27 4.28
C ASN A 184 9.12 -12.12 4.67
N GLU A 185 9.82 -11.20 4.04
CA GLU A 185 11.24 -10.96 4.27
C GLU A 185 11.52 -9.47 4.49
N THR A 186 12.32 -9.17 5.51
CA THR A 186 12.89 -7.83 5.69
C THR A 186 14.17 -7.72 4.91
N MET A 187 14.43 -6.57 4.32
CA MET A 187 15.63 -6.32 3.53
C MET A 187 16.36 -5.05 3.96
N ASN A 188 17.61 -4.95 3.57
CA ASN A 188 18.30 -3.68 3.35
C ASN A 188 18.27 -3.43 1.83
N ALA A 189 17.53 -2.41 1.39
CA ALA A 189 17.31 -2.19 -0.03
C ALA A 189 18.62 -1.87 -0.80
N LEU A 190 19.59 -1.19 -0.16
CA LEU A 190 20.90 -0.89 -0.75
C LEU A 190 21.75 -2.14 -1.01
N ASP A 191 21.57 -3.19 -0.20
CA ASP A 191 22.25 -4.48 -0.41
C ASP A 191 21.49 -5.39 -1.38
N THR A 192 20.20 -5.14 -1.55
CA THR A 192 19.28 -5.99 -2.32
C THR A 192 19.20 -5.59 -3.79
N PHE A 193 19.18 -4.28 -4.06
CA PHE A 193 18.97 -3.72 -5.40
C PHE A 193 20.14 -2.84 -5.85
N MET A 194 20.31 -2.70 -7.16
CA MET A 194 21.42 -1.96 -7.78
C MET A 194 21.43 -0.47 -7.38
N ASP A 195 20.26 0.18 -7.39
CA ASP A 195 20.08 1.54 -6.90
C ASP A 195 18.64 1.69 -6.38
N ALA A 196 18.48 1.39 -5.10
CA ALA A 196 17.18 1.43 -4.45
C ALA A 196 16.61 2.87 -4.34
N ASP A 197 17.50 3.86 -4.17
CA ASP A 197 17.09 5.26 -4.05
C ASP A 197 16.54 5.81 -5.39
N ALA A 198 17.14 5.42 -6.50
CA ALA A 198 16.65 5.74 -7.83
C ALA A 198 15.56 4.76 -8.33
N LEU A 199 15.17 3.77 -7.54
CA LEU A 199 14.24 2.69 -7.88
C LEU A 199 14.69 1.86 -9.10
N LEU A 200 15.99 1.73 -9.31
CA LEU A 200 16.56 0.78 -10.25
C LEU A 200 16.65 -0.60 -9.56
N LEU A 201 15.53 -1.33 -9.60
CA LEU A 201 15.30 -2.53 -8.80
C LEU A 201 15.82 -3.81 -9.49
N GLN A 202 17.00 -3.74 -10.07
CA GLN A 202 17.75 -4.92 -10.50
C GLN A 202 18.35 -5.61 -9.26
N TRP A 203 18.18 -6.91 -9.18
CA TRP A 203 18.68 -7.69 -8.05
C TRP A 203 20.20 -7.73 -7.98
N LEU A 204 20.77 -7.28 -6.86
CA LEU A 204 22.15 -7.59 -6.47
C LEU A 204 22.19 -8.90 -5.67
N ARG A 205 21.27 -9.03 -4.73
CA ARG A 205 21.14 -10.22 -3.88
C ARG A 205 19.65 -10.59 -3.78
N PRO A 206 19.15 -11.42 -4.70
CA PRO A 206 17.76 -11.87 -4.64
C PRO A 206 17.54 -12.75 -3.39
N PRO A 207 16.40 -12.60 -2.72
CA PRO A 207 16.02 -13.47 -1.61
C PRO A 207 15.73 -14.91 -2.05
N GLU A 208 15.51 -15.81 -1.08
CA GLU A 208 15.11 -17.17 -1.38
C GLU A 208 13.74 -17.22 -2.07
N ARG A 209 13.57 -18.19 -2.96
CA ARG A 209 12.29 -18.38 -3.63
C ARG A 209 11.28 -19.04 -2.70
N ILE A 210 10.05 -18.59 -2.78
CA ILE A 210 8.92 -19.06 -2.00
C ILE A 210 7.85 -19.67 -2.93
N PRO A 211 6.94 -20.52 -2.45
CA PRO A 211 5.83 -21.01 -3.26
C PRO A 211 4.95 -19.87 -3.78
N ARG A 212 4.50 -19.97 -5.03
CA ARG A 212 3.58 -19.01 -5.64
C ARG A 212 2.20 -19.06 -4.98
N LEU A 213 1.55 -17.90 -4.86
CA LEU A 213 0.12 -17.80 -4.59
C LEU A 213 -0.67 -17.85 -5.89
N ASP A 214 -1.64 -18.77 -6.01
CA ASP A 214 -2.43 -18.93 -7.23
C ASP A 214 -3.26 -17.70 -7.60
N PHE A 215 -3.70 -16.92 -6.60
CA PHE A 215 -4.45 -15.69 -6.82
C PHE A 215 -3.58 -14.45 -7.11
N VAL A 216 -2.23 -14.60 -7.12
CA VAL A 216 -1.26 -13.59 -7.55
C VAL A 216 -0.34 -14.19 -8.60
N PRO A 217 -0.86 -14.54 -9.80
CA PRO A 217 -0.12 -15.31 -10.79
C PRO A 217 0.93 -14.52 -11.58
N HIS A 218 0.92 -13.20 -11.49
CA HIS A 218 1.85 -12.33 -12.21
C HIS A 218 2.57 -11.41 -11.24
N ASP A 219 3.75 -10.92 -11.62
CA ASP A 219 4.52 -9.92 -10.87
C ASP A 219 4.11 -8.47 -11.25
N PHE A 220 4.87 -7.48 -10.77
CA PHE A 220 4.67 -6.06 -11.07
C PHE A 220 4.75 -5.77 -12.58
N ASP A 221 5.68 -6.39 -13.28
CA ASP A 221 5.88 -6.23 -14.72
C ASP A 221 4.93 -7.12 -15.56
N LYS A 222 3.94 -7.77 -14.93
CA LYS A 222 2.97 -8.70 -15.56
C LYS A 222 3.60 -9.99 -16.09
N ARG A 223 4.80 -10.32 -15.65
CA ARG A 223 5.41 -11.60 -15.96
C ARG A 223 4.77 -12.69 -15.12
N ALA A 224 4.56 -13.85 -15.72
CA ALA A 224 4.01 -14.99 -14.99
C ALA A 224 5.00 -15.45 -13.90
N ARG A 225 4.52 -15.58 -12.66
CA ARG A 225 5.29 -16.16 -11.56
C ARG A 225 5.40 -17.66 -11.74
N GLY A 226 6.62 -18.20 -11.59
CA GLY A 226 6.87 -19.65 -11.57
C GLY A 226 6.30 -20.33 -10.32
N GLN A 227 6.42 -21.67 -10.22
CA GLN A 227 6.03 -22.41 -9.01
C GLN A 227 6.84 -21.94 -7.77
N GLY A 228 8.14 -21.65 -7.96
CA GLY A 228 8.96 -20.93 -7.01
C GLY A 228 9.14 -19.49 -7.49
N THR A 229 8.73 -18.51 -6.69
CA THR A 229 8.77 -17.08 -7.01
C THR A 229 9.56 -16.30 -5.95
N LEU A 230 10.09 -15.15 -6.30
CA LEU A 230 10.72 -14.27 -5.31
C LEU A 230 9.65 -13.56 -4.45
N PRO A 231 9.91 -13.32 -3.15
CA PRO A 231 9.13 -12.37 -2.38
C PRO A 231 9.26 -10.96 -2.99
N GLY A 232 8.27 -10.12 -2.70
CA GLY A 232 8.21 -8.77 -3.28
C GLY A 232 7.51 -8.70 -4.63
N ALA A 233 7.46 -7.50 -5.17
CA ALA A 233 6.68 -7.17 -6.36
C ALA A 233 7.29 -7.72 -7.66
N LEU A 234 8.59 -7.97 -7.71
CA LEU A 234 9.35 -8.39 -8.90
C LEU A 234 9.81 -9.85 -8.78
N ASP A 235 9.58 -10.68 -9.80
CA ASP A 235 9.99 -12.10 -9.82
C ASP A 235 11.22 -12.38 -10.69
N GLY A 236 11.76 -11.41 -11.33
CA GLY A 236 12.93 -11.59 -12.21
C GLY A 236 13.75 -10.32 -12.39
N PRO A 237 14.89 -10.41 -13.07
CA PRO A 237 15.69 -9.23 -13.38
C PRO A 237 14.89 -8.27 -14.26
N LYS A 238 14.98 -6.99 -13.96
CA LYS A 238 14.60 -5.93 -14.90
C LYS A 238 15.68 -5.76 -15.96
#